data_740aeedc55c5ed019d5579b42bfe19d7
#
_entry.id   740aeedc55c5ed019d5579b42bfe19d7
#
_cell.length_a   1.000
_cell.length_b   1.000
_cell.length_c   1.000
_cell.angle_alpha   90.00
_cell.angle_beta   90.00
_cell.angle_gamma   90.00
#
_symmetry.space_group_name_H-M   'P 1'
#
loop_
_entity.id
_entity.type
_entity.pdbx_description
1 polymer ?
#
loop_
_entity_poly.entity_id
_entity_poly.type
_entity_poly.pdbx_seq_one_letter_code
_entity_poly.pdbx_strand_id
1 'polypeptide(L)'
;MQYHVFATDFDGTLSHDGVVSSETIEALKRLADSGRKIVLVTGREMYSLKNTFPMIDLFHWIVAENGGVIFDTSSGNEIVLSDPPPTIFVDELVRRGVKGISVGKCVVATWTPFENIVLDSIRDLGLELTVVFNKGAVMVLPPDINKATGLQRVLLEMGLSVHNTVGVGDAENDHAFLKVCEFSAATANALPSLKASVDLVLKKDHGAGVVELIDRLLADDLQSYRTQRNNALVIGTSDDGPVLLHTFGDPMLICGASGSGKSTLANKIADVLTESAYQFCLVDPEGDFESFPGAIVLGGPNAAPQLDELMHALEQPGSNVVACLTGISIPDRPEFFLRLLGSLNQLRARTGRPHWLILDEAHHLMPVDWQPPAELLPEDWFNVVLITVNPDSLPLMVLNRVSIVTIVGSDANETLQAFGSATKKVVPLLPPPVLTTGEVWQWNLIDSVTPIRYNAMKSTREHTRHRRKYAEGQLAPEKSFYFRGPNGNLNLRAQNLILFCQIAEGIDDETWLYHLRRNDFACWFRDIINDENLAAEAELAAMDADLTATLSKSQIVAAIQRNYILLSSSRISVPGAM
;
A
#
# COMPACT_ATOMS: atom_id res chain seq x y z
N MET A 1 6.76 6.62 -16.39
CA MET A 1 5.59 5.86 -16.89
C MET A 1 4.93 5.16 -15.71
N GLN A 2 3.68 5.46 -15.47
CA GLN A 2 2.88 4.94 -14.37
C GLN A 2 2.06 3.71 -14.82
N TYR A 3 1.43 3.83 -15.98
CA TYR A 3 0.61 2.78 -16.57
C TYR A 3 1.43 1.93 -17.54
N HIS A 4 1.67 0.70 -17.14
CA HIS A 4 2.42 -0.29 -17.92
C HIS A 4 1.52 -1.20 -18.74
N VAL A 5 0.24 -1.30 -18.37
CA VAL A 5 -0.74 -2.18 -19.02
C VAL A 5 -1.95 -1.38 -19.48
N PHE A 6 -2.42 -1.74 -20.67
CA PHE A 6 -3.68 -1.29 -21.24
C PHE A 6 -4.57 -2.50 -21.46
N ALA A 7 -5.64 -2.62 -20.69
CA ALA A 7 -6.63 -3.69 -20.76
C ALA A 7 -7.89 -3.20 -21.48
N THR A 8 -8.32 -3.88 -22.53
CA THR A 8 -9.46 -3.45 -23.34
C THR A 8 -10.42 -4.60 -23.62
N ASP A 9 -11.72 -4.33 -23.52
CA ASP A 9 -12.72 -5.23 -24.08
C ASP A 9 -12.71 -5.20 -25.61
N PHE A 10 -13.33 -6.20 -26.24
CA PHE A 10 -13.39 -6.34 -27.70
C PHE A 10 -14.70 -5.84 -28.29
N ASP A 11 -15.84 -6.48 -27.92
CA ASP A 11 -17.12 -6.29 -28.58
C ASP A 11 -17.85 -5.02 -28.12
N GLY A 12 -17.93 -3.99 -28.97
CA GLY A 12 -18.52 -2.70 -28.62
C GLY A 12 -17.51 -1.73 -28.01
N THR A 13 -16.29 -2.18 -27.73
CA THR A 13 -15.18 -1.36 -27.25
C THR A 13 -14.14 -1.16 -28.35
N LEU A 14 -13.37 -2.19 -28.73
CA LEU A 14 -12.44 -2.10 -29.85
C LEU A 14 -13.16 -2.22 -31.18
N SER A 15 -14.13 -3.13 -31.27
CA SER A 15 -14.83 -3.45 -32.50
C SER A 15 -16.25 -2.89 -32.52
N HIS A 16 -16.68 -2.49 -33.70
CA HIS A 16 -18.08 -2.26 -34.03
C HIS A 16 -18.52 -3.36 -35.01
N ASP A 17 -19.53 -4.14 -34.62
CA ASP A 17 -20.01 -5.31 -35.41
C ASP A 17 -18.89 -6.29 -35.80
N GLY A 18 -17.93 -6.52 -34.91
CA GLY A 18 -16.79 -7.41 -35.12
C GLY A 18 -15.64 -6.82 -35.97
N VAL A 19 -15.78 -5.58 -36.45
CA VAL A 19 -14.77 -4.91 -37.27
C VAL A 19 -13.98 -3.89 -36.45
N VAL A 20 -12.66 -3.96 -36.46
CA VAL A 20 -11.75 -2.98 -35.88
C VAL A 20 -11.21 -2.06 -36.96
N SER A 21 -11.31 -0.75 -36.78
CA SER A 21 -10.85 0.22 -37.78
C SER A 21 -9.33 0.26 -37.91
N SER A 22 -8.81 0.66 -39.07
CA SER A 22 -7.36 0.84 -39.29
C SER A 22 -6.77 1.88 -38.33
N GLU A 23 -7.51 2.95 -37.99
CA GLU A 23 -7.09 3.98 -37.04
C GLU A 23 -6.90 3.39 -35.64
N THR A 24 -7.82 2.51 -35.19
CA THR A 24 -7.70 1.82 -33.91
C THR A 24 -6.49 0.89 -33.88
N ILE A 25 -6.25 0.14 -34.96
CA ILE A 25 -5.08 -0.73 -35.09
C ILE A 25 -3.78 0.06 -34.99
N GLU A 26 -3.70 1.21 -35.70
CA GLU A 26 -2.52 2.08 -35.64
C GLU A 26 -2.30 2.69 -34.22
N ALA A 27 -3.37 3.05 -33.54
CA ALA A 27 -3.27 3.54 -32.16
C ALA A 27 -2.75 2.45 -31.21
N LEU A 28 -3.22 1.20 -31.34
CA LEU A 28 -2.70 0.06 -30.56
C LEU A 28 -1.21 -0.18 -30.84
N LYS A 29 -0.76 -0.06 -32.11
CA LYS A 29 0.67 -0.17 -32.44
C LYS A 29 1.49 0.93 -31.76
N ARG A 30 1.06 2.21 -31.85
CA ARG A 30 1.73 3.32 -31.16
C ARG A 30 1.82 3.09 -29.65
N LEU A 31 0.77 2.50 -29.07
CA LEU A 31 0.75 2.16 -27.66
C LEU A 31 1.78 1.07 -27.32
N ALA A 32 1.86 0.00 -28.13
CA ALA A 32 2.87 -1.05 -27.98
C ALA A 32 4.30 -0.51 -28.14
N ASP A 33 4.52 0.36 -29.13
CA ASP A 33 5.82 1.01 -29.39
C ASP A 33 6.28 1.90 -28.24
N SER A 34 5.35 2.40 -27.39
CA SER A 34 5.68 3.14 -26.16
C SER A 34 6.23 2.25 -25.03
N GLY A 35 6.28 0.93 -25.22
CA GLY A 35 6.72 -0.07 -24.23
C GLY A 35 5.60 -0.59 -23.32
N ARG A 36 4.36 -0.10 -23.48
CA ARG A 36 3.21 -0.59 -22.73
C ARG A 36 2.73 -1.93 -23.23
N LYS A 37 2.22 -2.75 -22.32
CA LYS A 37 1.63 -4.07 -22.62
C LYS A 37 0.14 -3.92 -22.90
N ILE A 38 -0.35 -4.60 -23.92
CA ILE A 38 -1.78 -4.58 -24.28
C ILE A 38 -2.37 -5.94 -23.95
N VAL A 39 -3.46 -5.94 -23.17
CA VAL A 39 -4.21 -7.14 -22.80
C VAL A 39 -5.64 -7.00 -23.35
N LEU A 40 -6.05 -7.95 -24.15
CA LEU A 40 -7.45 -8.06 -24.58
C LEU A 40 -8.25 -8.85 -23.54
N VAL A 41 -9.42 -8.35 -23.13
CA VAL A 41 -10.30 -8.97 -22.12
C VAL A 41 -11.70 -9.17 -22.72
N THR A 42 -12.02 -10.39 -23.15
CA THR A 42 -13.23 -10.64 -23.93
C THR A 42 -14.07 -11.81 -23.40
N GLY A 43 -15.38 -11.78 -23.66
CA GLY A 43 -16.28 -12.92 -23.45
C GLY A 43 -16.18 -14.00 -24.52
N ARG A 44 -15.50 -13.71 -25.65
CA ARG A 44 -15.38 -14.66 -26.77
C ARG A 44 -14.48 -15.84 -26.44
N GLU A 45 -14.79 -16.99 -27.02
CA GLU A 45 -13.88 -18.12 -27.12
C GLU A 45 -12.71 -17.79 -28.05
N MET A 46 -11.52 -18.34 -27.77
CA MET A 46 -10.30 -18.09 -28.58
C MET A 46 -10.48 -18.41 -30.05
N TYR A 47 -11.20 -19.51 -30.40
CA TYR A 47 -11.49 -19.87 -31.79
C TYR A 47 -12.34 -18.82 -32.49
N SER A 48 -13.39 -18.34 -31.83
CA SER A 48 -14.27 -17.29 -32.35
C SER A 48 -13.52 -15.99 -32.57
N LEU A 49 -12.68 -15.61 -31.58
CA LEU A 49 -11.87 -14.39 -31.64
C LEU A 49 -10.90 -14.42 -32.83
N LYS A 50 -10.13 -15.50 -33.01
CA LYS A 50 -9.16 -15.65 -34.11
C LYS A 50 -9.81 -15.56 -35.49
N ASN A 51 -11.04 -16.07 -35.64
CA ASN A 51 -11.79 -15.98 -36.90
C ASN A 51 -12.33 -14.56 -37.15
N THR A 52 -12.70 -13.83 -36.11
CA THR A 52 -13.23 -12.47 -36.24
C THR A 52 -12.11 -11.43 -36.39
N PHE A 53 -11.03 -11.58 -35.66
CA PHE A 53 -9.89 -10.67 -35.62
C PHE A 53 -8.57 -11.44 -35.68
N PRO A 54 -8.03 -11.71 -36.89
CA PRO A 54 -6.81 -12.51 -37.06
C PRO A 54 -5.53 -11.87 -36.52
N MET A 55 -5.53 -10.53 -36.27
CA MET A 55 -4.35 -9.77 -35.80
C MET A 55 -4.18 -9.85 -34.27
N ILE A 56 -4.33 -11.03 -33.70
CA ILE A 56 -4.23 -11.24 -32.24
C ILE A 56 -2.84 -10.94 -31.70
N ASP A 57 -1.81 -10.94 -32.51
CA ASP A 57 -0.42 -10.64 -32.13
C ASP A 57 -0.20 -9.16 -31.77
N LEU A 58 -1.21 -8.30 -31.95
CA LEU A 58 -1.21 -6.94 -31.41
C LEU A 58 -1.33 -6.92 -29.88
N PHE A 59 -1.88 -7.97 -29.30
CA PHE A 59 -2.02 -8.12 -27.86
C PHE A 59 -0.86 -8.96 -27.31
N HIS A 60 -0.39 -8.64 -26.13
CA HIS A 60 0.61 -9.44 -25.44
C HIS A 60 -0.03 -10.66 -24.77
N TRP A 61 -1.23 -10.45 -24.24
CA TRP A 61 -2.06 -11.48 -23.63
C TRP A 61 -3.53 -11.29 -23.98
N ILE A 62 -4.27 -12.39 -23.98
CA ILE A 62 -5.71 -12.39 -24.18
C ILE A 62 -6.36 -13.12 -22.99
N VAL A 63 -7.34 -12.47 -22.39
CA VAL A 63 -8.28 -13.05 -21.42
C VAL A 63 -9.55 -13.37 -22.20
N ALA A 64 -9.82 -14.64 -22.43
CA ALA A 64 -10.97 -15.14 -23.19
C ALA A 64 -11.99 -15.82 -22.27
N GLU A 65 -13.13 -16.17 -22.83
CA GLU A 65 -14.23 -16.85 -22.13
C GLU A 65 -14.59 -16.17 -20.81
N ASN A 66 -14.69 -14.83 -20.87
CA ASN A 66 -15.06 -14.00 -19.73
C ASN A 66 -14.15 -14.18 -18.47
N GLY A 67 -12.89 -14.54 -18.68
CA GLY A 67 -11.89 -14.76 -17.63
C GLY A 67 -11.48 -16.21 -17.42
N GLY A 68 -12.17 -17.17 -18.05
CA GLY A 68 -11.89 -18.60 -17.87
C GLY A 68 -10.65 -19.14 -18.57
N VAL A 69 -10.19 -18.43 -19.60
CA VAL A 69 -9.02 -18.82 -20.41
C VAL A 69 -8.09 -17.63 -20.55
N ILE A 70 -6.79 -17.85 -20.34
CA ILE A 70 -5.76 -16.85 -20.65
C ILE A 70 -4.82 -17.41 -21.72
N PHE A 71 -4.38 -16.55 -22.64
CA PHE A 71 -3.57 -16.93 -23.79
C PHE A 71 -2.40 -15.95 -23.95
N ASP A 72 -1.18 -16.48 -23.91
CA ASP A 72 0.04 -15.73 -24.24
C ASP A 72 0.27 -15.77 -25.75
N THR A 73 0.19 -14.63 -26.39
CA THR A 73 0.33 -14.55 -27.86
C THR A 73 1.76 -14.80 -28.32
N SER A 74 2.75 -14.53 -27.47
CA SER A 74 4.17 -14.67 -27.81
C SER A 74 4.62 -16.14 -27.84
N SER A 75 4.17 -16.93 -26.87
CA SER A 75 4.51 -18.36 -26.77
C SER A 75 3.44 -19.26 -27.40
N GLY A 76 2.23 -18.75 -27.63
CA GLY A 76 1.08 -19.55 -28.01
C GLY A 76 0.51 -20.41 -26.89
N ASN A 77 0.97 -20.22 -25.67
CA ASN A 77 0.53 -20.98 -24.51
C ASN A 77 -0.87 -20.55 -24.04
N GLU A 78 -1.72 -21.53 -23.79
CA GLU A 78 -3.08 -21.32 -23.29
C GLU A 78 -3.23 -21.99 -21.92
N ILE A 79 -3.79 -21.27 -20.97
CA ILE A 79 -4.06 -21.73 -19.61
C ILE A 79 -5.55 -21.63 -19.35
N VAL A 80 -6.19 -22.75 -19.01
CA VAL A 80 -7.57 -22.80 -18.54
C VAL A 80 -7.58 -22.65 -17.03
N LEU A 81 -8.32 -21.68 -16.51
CA LEU A 81 -8.27 -21.30 -15.09
C LEU A 81 -9.24 -22.09 -14.21
N SER A 82 -10.24 -22.72 -14.79
CA SER A 82 -11.20 -23.58 -14.08
C SER A 82 -11.82 -24.59 -15.03
N ASP A 83 -12.32 -25.70 -14.48
CA ASP A 83 -13.11 -26.66 -15.23
C ASP A 83 -14.43 -26.04 -15.71
N PRO A 84 -14.97 -26.46 -16.87
CA PRO A 84 -16.26 -25.97 -17.36
C PRO A 84 -17.42 -26.43 -16.47
N PRO A 85 -18.59 -25.79 -16.56
CA PRO A 85 -19.83 -26.32 -15.99
C PRO A 85 -20.02 -27.79 -16.35
N PRO A 86 -20.46 -28.65 -15.40
CA PRO A 86 -20.53 -30.10 -15.59
C PRO A 86 -21.47 -30.49 -16.74
N THR A 87 -21.17 -31.57 -17.43
CA THR A 87 -21.93 -32.04 -18.62
C THR A 87 -23.40 -32.25 -18.32
N ILE A 88 -23.76 -32.70 -17.11
CA ILE A 88 -25.15 -32.84 -16.68
C ILE A 88 -25.92 -31.51 -16.80
N PHE A 89 -25.27 -30.35 -16.63
CA PHE A 89 -25.91 -29.04 -16.81
C PHE A 89 -26.23 -28.80 -18.29
N VAL A 90 -25.31 -29.11 -19.19
CA VAL A 90 -25.52 -28.97 -20.64
C VAL A 90 -26.66 -29.91 -21.10
N ASP A 91 -26.66 -31.17 -20.64
CA ASP A 91 -27.68 -32.16 -20.95
C ASP A 91 -29.05 -31.68 -20.48
N GLU A 92 -29.13 -31.05 -19.32
CA GLU A 92 -30.39 -30.51 -18.78
C GLU A 92 -30.90 -29.32 -19.60
N LEU A 93 -30.01 -28.43 -20.06
CA LEU A 93 -30.36 -27.33 -20.95
C LEU A 93 -30.94 -27.85 -22.26
N VAL A 94 -30.29 -28.85 -22.88
CA VAL A 94 -30.77 -29.51 -24.10
C VAL A 94 -32.14 -30.15 -23.86
N ARG A 95 -32.30 -30.89 -22.75
CA ARG A 95 -33.58 -31.52 -22.36
C ARG A 95 -34.71 -30.51 -22.22
N ARG A 96 -34.43 -29.31 -21.70
CA ARG A 96 -35.38 -28.20 -21.55
C ARG A 96 -35.61 -27.40 -22.82
N GLY A 97 -34.95 -27.75 -23.93
CA GLY A 97 -35.17 -27.15 -25.24
C GLY A 97 -34.43 -25.83 -25.45
N VAL A 98 -33.40 -25.54 -24.68
CA VAL A 98 -32.51 -24.37 -24.91
C VAL A 98 -31.81 -24.52 -26.25
N LYS A 99 -31.82 -23.44 -27.03
CA LYS A 99 -31.19 -23.40 -28.37
C LYS A 99 -29.97 -22.52 -28.36
N GLY A 100 -29.05 -22.75 -29.33
CA GLY A 100 -27.85 -21.92 -29.47
C GLY A 100 -26.87 -22.08 -28.31
N ILE A 101 -26.83 -23.29 -27.74
CA ILE A 101 -25.85 -23.61 -26.68
C ILE A 101 -24.45 -23.68 -27.33
N SER A 102 -23.50 -22.92 -26.78
CA SER A 102 -22.07 -23.02 -27.06
C SER A 102 -21.37 -23.53 -25.78
N VAL A 103 -20.45 -24.47 -25.94
CA VAL A 103 -19.65 -25.03 -24.84
C VAL A 103 -18.19 -24.74 -25.14
N GLY A 104 -17.65 -23.78 -24.38
CA GLY A 104 -16.23 -23.44 -24.39
C GLY A 104 -15.42 -24.33 -23.46
N LYS A 105 -14.18 -23.92 -23.18
CA LYS A 105 -13.27 -24.62 -22.23
C LYS A 105 -13.62 -24.35 -20.78
N CYS A 106 -14.25 -23.21 -20.48
CA CYS A 106 -14.62 -22.78 -19.13
C CYS A 106 -16.06 -22.19 -19.08
N VAL A 107 -16.67 -21.87 -20.21
CA VAL A 107 -17.98 -21.23 -20.30
C VAL A 107 -19.00 -22.11 -21.02
N VAL A 108 -20.25 -22.07 -20.55
CA VAL A 108 -21.42 -22.54 -21.34
C VAL A 108 -22.28 -21.31 -21.62
N ALA A 109 -22.55 -21.05 -22.88
CA ALA A 109 -23.29 -19.86 -23.29
C ALA A 109 -24.54 -20.21 -24.07
N THR A 110 -25.56 -19.37 -23.95
CA THR A 110 -26.78 -19.36 -24.78
C THR A 110 -27.24 -17.90 -24.98
N TRP A 111 -28.45 -17.71 -25.49
CA TRP A 111 -29.00 -16.39 -25.77
C TRP A 111 -30.35 -16.19 -25.06
N THR A 112 -30.76 -14.95 -24.88
CA THR A 112 -32.13 -14.63 -24.49
C THR A 112 -33.12 -15.20 -25.54
N PRO A 113 -34.31 -15.68 -25.15
CA PRO A 113 -34.96 -15.58 -23.83
C PRO A 113 -34.78 -16.81 -22.92
N PHE A 114 -33.64 -17.49 -22.95
CA PHE A 114 -33.45 -18.74 -22.18
C PHE A 114 -32.89 -18.54 -20.75
N GLU A 115 -32.70 -17.30 -20.29
CA GLU A 115 -32.13 -16.97 -18.99
C GLU A 115 -32.82 -17.63 -17.79
N ASN A 116 -34.18 -17.66 -17.80
CA ASN A 116 -34.93 -18.29 -16.71
C ASN A 116 -34.74 -19.80 -16.67
N ILE A 117 -34.66 -20.45 -17.84
CA ILE A 117 -34.41 -21.89 -17.95
C ILE A 117 -32.99 -22.22 -17.45
N VAL A 118 -32.01 -21.38 -17.74
CA VAL A 118 -30.61 -21.50 -17.25
C VAL A 118 -30.61 -21.45 -15.74
N LEU A 119 -31.22 -20.43 -15.14
CA LEU A 119 -31.27 -20.25 -13.68
C LEU A 119 -32.01 -21.40 -12.98
N ASP A 120 -33.18 -21.84 -13.53
CA ASP A 120 -33.90 -22.97 -13.01
C ASP A 120 -33.11 -24.27 -13.08
N SER A 121 -32.34 -24.49 -14.17
CA SER A 121 -31.51 -25.66 -14.32
C SER A 121 -30.35 -25.69 -13.30
N ILE A 122 -29.70 -24.56 -13.04
CA ILE A 122 -28.67 -24.42 -12.00
C ILE A 122 -29.25 -24.78 -10.63
N ARG A 123 -30.42 -24.20 -10.30
CA ARG A 123 -31.08 -24.43 -9.01
C ARG A 123 -31.52 -25.90 -8.84
N ASP A 124 -32.16 -26.47 -9.85
CA ASP A 124 -32.73 -27.83 -9.76
C ASP A 124 -31.65 -28.91 -9.71
N LEU A 125 -30.47 -28.64 -10.29
CA LEU A 125 -29.31 -29.52 -10.21
C LEU A 125 -28.44 -29.25 -8.96
N GLY A 126 -28.72 -28.18 -8.18
CA GLY A 126 -27.96 -27.83 -6.99
C GLY A 126 -26.52 -27.43 -7.30
N LEU A 127 -26.28 -26.77 -8.45
CA LEU A 127 -24.94 -26.38 -8.89
C LEU A 127 -24.56 -24.98 -8.41
N GLU A 128 -23.29 -24.79 -8.07
CA GLU A 128 -22.71 -23.49 -7.78
C GLU A 128 -22.10 -22.92 -9.07
N LEU A 129 -22.87 -22.13 -9.82
CA LEU A 129 -22.46 -21.52 -11.08
C LEU A 129 -22.87 -20.04 -11.10
N THR A 130 -22.07 -19.23 -11.78
CA THR A 130 -22.32 -17.79 -11.97
C THR A 130 -22.91 -17.54 -13.34
N VAL A 131 -23.98 -16.73 -13.42
CA VAL A 131 -24.58 -16.29 -14.68
C VAL A 131 -24.18 -14.86 -14.96
N VAL A 132 -23.64 -14.62 -16.15
CA VAL A 132 -23.20 -13.29 -16.62
C VAL A 132 -23.94 -12.95 -17.91
N PHE A 133 -24.50 -11.74 -17.96
CA PHE A 133 -25.15 -11.22 -19.15
C PHE A 133 -24.21 -10.33 -19.95
N ASN A 134 -24.30 -10.39 -21.27
CA ASN A 134 -23.61 -9.48 -22.17
C ASN A 134 -24.41 -9.35 -23.48
N LYS A 135 -25.07 -8.20 -23.69
CA LYS A 135 -25.78 -7.87 -24.95
C LYS A 135 -26.71 -8.98 -25.44
N GLY A 136 -27.44 -9.62 -24.53
CA GLY A 136 -28.36 -10.72 -24.83
C GLY A 136 -27.74 -12.13 -24.81
N ALA A 137 -26.44 -12.28 -24.71
CA ALA A 137 -25.81 -13.54 -24.36
C ALA A 137 -26.00 -13.86 -22.86
N VAL A 138 -26.26 -15.12 -22.55
CA VAL A 138 -26.38 -15.68 -21.21
C VAL A 138 -25.23 -16.65 -21.03
N MET A 139 -24.21 -16.23 -20.31
CA MET A 139 -22.98 -17.00 -20.07
C MET A 139 -22.99 -17.59 -18.68
N VAL A 140 -22.69 -18.88 -18.58
CA VAL A 140 -22.61 -19.62 -17.31
C VAL A 140 -21.17 -20.05 -17.10
N LEU A 141 -20.65 -19.67 -15.95
CA LEU A 141 -19.25 -19.83 -15.58
C LEU A 141 -19.13 -20.51 -14.21
N PRO A 142 -18.02 -21.16 -13.91
CA PRO A 142 -17.69 -21.57 -12.55
C PRO A 142 -17.69 -20.37 -11.58
N PRO A 143 -17.87 -20.59 -10.28
CA PRO A 143 -17.72 -19.52 -9.28
C PRO A 143 -16.30 -18.94 -9.37
N ASP A 144 -16.17 -17.64 -9.04
CA ASP A 144 -14.92 -16.88 -9.02
C ASP A 144 -14.25 -16.65 -10.39
N ILE A 145 -14.86 -17.09 -11.50
CA ILE A 145 -14.38 -16.79 -12.86
C ILE A 145 -15.14 -15.59 -13.42
N ASN A 146 -14.38 -14.53 -13.72
CA ASN A 146 -14.85 -13.32 -14.40
C ASN A 146 -13.68 -12.59 -15.06
N LYS A 147 -13.97 -11.54 -15.85
CA LYS A 147 -12.96 -10.74 -16.55
C LYS A 147 -11.86 -10.18 -15.61
N ALA A 148 -12.20 -9.84 -14.35
CA ALA A 148 -11.23 -9.33 -13.39
C ALA A 148 -10.24 -10.40 -12.94
N THR A 149 -10.73 -11.61 -12.58
CA THR A 149 -9.86 -12.70 -12.13
C THR A 149 -8.94 -13.18 -13.24
N GLY A 150 -9.43 -13.23 -14.49
CA GLY A 150 -8.60 -13.51 -15.67
C GLY A 150 -7.53 -12.46 -15.91
N LEU A 151 -7.86 -11.16 -15.81
CA LEU A 151 -6.90 -10.06 -15.94
C LEU A 151 -5.85 -10.10 -14.81
N GLN A 152 -6.27 -10.28 -13.56
CA GLN A 152 -5.35 -10.39 -12.43
C GLN A 152 -4.36 -11.55 -12.60
N ARG A 153 -4.84 -12.69 -13.12
CA ARG A 153 -3.95 -13.83 -13.42
C ARG A 153 -2.93 -13.48 -14.50
N VAL A 154 -3.33 -12.84 -15.59
CA VAL A 154 -2.41 -12.38 -16.65
C VAL A 154 -1.39 -11.39 -16.10
N LEU A 155 -1.81 -10.43 -15.27
CA LEU A 155 -0.90 -9.46 -14.65
C LEU A 155 0.14 -10.16 -13.76
N LEU A 156 -0.26 -11.18 -13.01
CA LEU A 156 0.65 -11.99 -12.19
C LEU A 156 1.69 -12.71 -13.06
N GLU A 157 1.28 -13.35 -14.18
CA GLU A 157 2.19 -14.00 -15.14
C GLU A 157 3.20 -13.00 -15.75
N MET A 158 2.76 -11.74 -15.95
CA MET A 158 3.62 -10.67 -16.46
C MET A 158 4.48 -10.00 -15.38
N GLY A 159 4.29 -10.32 -14.09
CA GLY A 159 4.94 -9.62 -12.99
C GLY A 159 4.50 -8.16 -12.86
N LEU A 160 3.27 -7.82 -13.26
CA LEU A 160 2.70 -6.47 -13.24
C LEU A 160 1.53 -6.36 -12.25
N SER A 161 0.98 -5.17 -12.07
CA SER A 161 -0.06 -4.88 -11.07
C SER A 161 -1.30 -4.26 -11.71
N VAL A 162 -2.46 -4.52 -11.11
CA VAL A 162 -3.70 -3.80 -11.42
C VAL A 162 -3.55 -2.29 -11.24
N HIS A 163 -2.72 -1.86 -10.29
CA HIS A 163 -2.42 -0.45 -10.03
C HIS A 163 -1.53 0.22 -11.10
N ASN A 164 -1.00 -0.56 -12.05
CA ASN A 164 -0.30 -0.03 -13.23
C ASN A 164 -1.10 -0.26 -14.51
N THR A 165 -2.43 -0.50 -14.39
CA THR A 165 -3.30 -0.89 -15.49
C THR A 165 -4.38 0.15 -15.75
N VAL A 166 -4.55 0.52 -17.02
CA VAL A 166 -5.69 1.29 -17.54
C VAL A 166 -6.66 0.31 -18.17
N GLY A 167 -7.94 0.37 -17.81
CA GLY A 167 -9.00 -0.45 -18.37
C GLY A 167 -9.99 0.35 -19.21
N VAL A 168 -10.52 -0.22 -20.30
CA VAL A 168 -11.60 0.36 -21.10
C VAL A 168 -12.62 -0.69 -21.53
N GLY A 169 -13.91 -0.36 -21.40
CA GLY A 169 -15.02 -1.26 -21.73
C GLY A 169 -16.33 -0.52 -22.04
N ASP A 170 -17.41 -1.27 -22.31
CA ASP A 170 -18.71 -0.69 -22.64
C ASP A 170 -19.93 -1.46 -22.08
N ALA A 171 -19.78 -2.70 -21.60
CA ALA A 171 -20.89 -3.60 -21.28
C ALA A 171 -20.94 -4.04 -19.80
N GLU A 172 -21.99 -4.84 -19.46
CA GLU A 172 -22.25 -5.30 -18.09
C GLU A 172 -21.10 -6.13 -17.50
N ASN A 173 -20.49 -7.00 -18.30
CA ASN A 173 -19.42 -7.90 -17.88
C ASN A 173 -18.07 -7.19 -17.72
N ASP A 174 -17.98 -5.88 -18.05
CA ASP A 174 -16.76 -5.08 -17.91
C ASP A 174 -16.63 -4.45 -16.53
N HIS A 175 -17.72 -4.29 -15.79
CA HIS A 175 -17.70 -3.69 -14.45
C HIS A 175 -16.62 -4.30 -13.54
N ALA A 176 -16.51 -5.63 -13.54
CA ALA A 176 -15.60 -6.34 -12.66
C ALA A 176 -14.12 -5.98 -12.95
N PHE A 177 -13.69 -6.04 -14.22
CA PHE A 177 -12.29 -5.79 -14.56
C PHE A 177 -11.94 -4.29 -14.54
N LEU A 178 -12.89 -3.42 -14.91
CA LEU A 178 -12.68 -1.98 -14.82
C LEU A 178 -12.51 -1.51 -13.38
N LYS A 179 -13.26 -2.10 -12.45
CA LYS A 179 -13.17 -1.78 -11.03
C LYS A 179 -11.81 -2.13 -10.40
N VAL A 180 -11.13 -3.16 -10.89
CA VAL A 180 -9.80 -3.54 -10.37
C VAL A 180 -8.66 -2.77 -11.03
N CYS A 181 -8.87 -2.18 -12.21
CA CYS A 181 -7.88 -1.33 -12.84
C CYS A 181 -7.68 -0.03 -12.07
N GLU A 182 -6.44 0.46 -12.02
CA GLU A 182 -6.11 1.74 -11.37
C GLU A 182 -6.82 2.92 -12.03
N PHE A 183 -6.97 2.88 -13.34
CA PHE A 183 -7.73 3.86 -14.11
C PHE A 183 -8.70 3.16 -15.05
N SER A 184 -9.94 3.58 -15.00
CA SER A 184 -11.03 2.99 -15.77
C SER A 184 -11.68 4.00 -16.71
N ALA A 185 -11.98 3.56 -17.93
CA ALA A 185 -12.68 4.36 -18.91
C ALA A 185 -13.84 3.62 -19.56
N ALA A 186 -14.88 4.34 -19.94
CA ALA A 186 -15.99 3.83 -20.72
C ALA A 186 -16.13 4.58 -22.04
N THR A 187 -16.39 3.84 -23.13
CA THR A 187 -16.68 4.45 -24.44
C THR A 187 -18.03 5.17 -24.46
N ALA A 188 -18.23 6.08 -25.42
CA ALA A 188 -19.47 6.87 -25.48
C ALA A 188 -20.74 6.02 -25.68
N ASN A 189 -20.62 4.84 -26.30
CA ASN A 189 -21.72 3.86 -26.45
C ASN A 189 -21.96 2.97 -25.22
N ALA A 190 -21.11 3.07 -24.17
CA ALA A 190 -21.23 2.23 -23.00
C ALA A 190 -22.55 2.41 -22.25
N LEU A 191 -22.90 1.42 -21.47
CA LEU A 191 -24.11 1.41 -20.63
C LEU A 191 -24.09 2.56 -19.60
N PRO A 192 -25.23 3.18 -19.30
CA PRO A 192 -25.29 4.25 -18.31
C PRO A 192 -24.75 3.86 -16.92
N SER A 193 -24.98 2.62 -16.48
CA SER A 193 -24.45 2.10 -15.21
C SER A 193 -22.93 2.02 -15.21
N LEU A 194 -22.33 1.60 -16.32
CA LEU A 194 -20.86 1.55 -16.45
C LEU A 194 -20.26 2.95 -16.47
N LYS A 195 -20.84 3.88 -17.25
CA LYS A 195 -20.41 5.28 -17.30
C LYS A 195 -20.41 5.96 -15.91
N ALA A 196 -21.36 5.60 -15.07
CA ALA A 196 -21.47 6.15 -13.70
C ALA A 196 -20.41 5.58 -12.73
N SER A 197 -19.72 4.49 -13.10
CA SER A 197 -18.78 3.78 -12.22
C SER A 197 -17.31 3.90 -12.63
N VAL A 198 -16.99 4.54 -13.75
CA VAL A 198 -15.63 4.71 -14.26
C VAL A 198 -15.07 6.09 -13.98
N ASP A 199 -13.74 6.22 -14.03
CA ASP A 199 -13.04 7.50 -13.82
C ASP A 199 -13.19 8.45 -15.01
N LEU A 200 -13.33 7.92 -16.24
CA LEU A 200 -13.44 8.71 -17.45
C LEU A 200 -14.48 8.17 -18.42
N VAL A 201 -15.43 9.00 -18.82
CA VAL A 201 -16.31 8.72 -19.95
C VAL A 201 -15.74 9.39 -21.21
N LEU A 202 -15.40 8.58 -22.19
CA LEU A 202 -14.84 9.05 -23.47
C LEU A 202 -15.93 9.76 -24.32
N LYS A 203 -15.49 10.67 -25.19
CA LYS A 203 -16.41 11.44 -26.05
C LYS A 203 -16.82 10.67 -27.29
N LYS A 204 -15.96 9.74 -27.73
CA LYS A 204 -16.17 8.92 -28.93
C LYS A 204 -16.59 7.50 -28.54
N ASP A 205 -17.26 6.83 -29.46
CA ASP A 205 -17.74 5.47 -29.31
C ASP A 205 -16.74 4.44 -29.85
N HIS A 206 -16.88 3.19 -29.42
CA HIS A 206 -16.14 2.02 -29.91
C HIS A 206 -14.62 2.28 -30.04
N GLY A 207 -13.98 1.76 -31.10
CA GLY A 207 -12.55 1.94 -31.35
C GLY A 207 -12.09 3.39 -31.42
N ALA A 208 -12.93 4.32 -31.87
CA ALA A 208 -12.59 5.75 -31.86
C ALA A 208 -12.46 6.31 -30.44
N GLY A 209 -13.26 5.81 -29.49
CA GLY A 209 -13.08 6.11 -28.05
C GLY A 209 -11.79 5.54 -27.52
N VAL A 210 -11.44 4.31 -27.90
CA VAL A 210 -10.16 3.70 -27.51
C VAL A 210 -8.98 4.50 -28.03
N VAL A 211 -9.02 4.99 -29.28
CA VAL A 211 -8.00 5.91 -29.84
C VAL A 211 -7.88 7.17 -28.99
N GLU A 212 -9.00 7.78 -28.62
CA GLU A 212 -9.01 8.98 -27.74
C GLU A 212 -8.31 8.70 -26.40
N LEU A 213 -8.54 7.54 -25.76
CA LEU A 213 -7.90 7.17 -24.51
C LEU A 213 -6.40 6.93 -24.68
N ILE A 214 -6.00 6.22 -25.75
CA ILE A 214 -4.59 5.97 -26.07
C ILE A 214 -3.84 7.28 -26.30
N ASP A 215 -4.42 8.22 -27.03
CA ASP A 215 -3.79 9.52 -27.30
C ASP A 215 -3.55 10.31 -25.99
N ARG A 216 -4.51 10.29 -25.08
CA ARG A 216 -4.37 10.92 -23.75
C ARG A 216 -3.32 10.21 -22.88
N LEU A 217 -3.32 8.88 -22.89
CA LEU A 217 -2.35 8.08 -22.14
C LEU A 217 -0.91 8.31 -22.65
N LEU A 218 -0.73 8.45 -23.96
CA LEU A 218 0.58 8.73 -24.55
C LEU A 218 1.04 10.18 -24.34
N ALA A 219 0.10 11.14 -24.19
CA ALA A 219 0.42 12.54 -24.05
C ALA A 219 0.99 12.87 -22.65
N ASP A 220 0.35 12.40 -21.57
CA ASP A 220 0.70 12.81 -20.20
C ASP A 220 0.53 11.69 -19.15
N ASP A 221 0.44 10.43 -19.60
CA ASP A 221 0.22 9.27 -18.70
C ASP A 221 -1.04 9.45 -17.81
N LEU A 222 -2.09 10.11 -18.34
CA LEU A 222 -3.36 10.44 -17.67
C LEU A 222 -3.21 11.31 -16.41
N GLN A 223 -2.13 12.07 -16.29
CA GLN A 223 -1.88 12.94 -15.13
C GLN A 223 -2.96 14.04 -14.98
N SER A 224 -3.49 14.53 -16.10
CA SER A 224 -4.58 15.52 -16.11
C SER A 224 -5.88 15.02 -15.44
N TYR A 225 -6.01 13.72 -15.18
CA TYR A 225 -7.21 13.10 -14.58
C TYR A 225 -6.99 12.61 -13.14
N ARG A 226 -5.89 12.98 -12.47
CA ARG A 226 -5.53 12.51 -11.12
C ARG A 226 -6.61 12.77 -10.07
N THR A 227 -7.26 13.91 -10.11
CA THR A 227 -8.26 14.34 -9.13
C THR A 227 -9.64 13.70 -9.32
N GLN A 228 -9.87 13.01 -10.43
CA GLN A 228 -11.17 12.42 -10.77
C GLN A 228 -11.27 10.92 -10.36
N ARG A 229 -10.22 10.38 -9.73
CA ARG A 229 -10.12 8.95 -9.43
C ARG A 229 -10.96 8.55 -8.23
N ASN A 230 -11.62 7.41 -8.34
CA ASN A 230 -12.42 6.80 -7.28
C ASN A 230 -11.57 6.04 -6.23
N ASN A 231 -10.27 5.83 -6.48
CA ASN A 231 -9.38 4.98 -5.66
C ASN A 231 -8.51 5.76 -4.67
N ALA A 232 -9.05 6.81 -4.05
CA ALA A 232 -8.32 7.55 -3.03
C ALA A 232 -8.32 6.82 -1.67
N LEU A 233 -7.17 6.81 -1.01
CA LEU A 233 -6.96 6.12 0.26
C LEU A 233 -7.25 7.05 1.43
N VAL A 234 -8.14 6.67 2.35
CA VAL A 234 -8.49 7.50 3.50
C VAL A 234 -7.42 7.37 4.59
N ILE A 235 -6.76 8.48 4.92
CA ILE A 235 -5.73 8.55 5.98
C ILE A 235 -6.18 9.29 7.24
N GLY A 236 -7.30 10.00 7.18
CA GLY A 236 -7.84 10.75 8.30
C GLY A 236 -9.21 11.34 8.02
N THR A 237 -9.72 12.11 8.97
CA THR A 237 -11.00 12.83 8.87
C THR A 237 -10.83 14.29 9.33
N SER A 238 -11.30 15.23 8.52
CA SER A 238 -11.42 16.64 8.84
C SER A 238 -12.88 17.04 9.01
N ASP A 239 -13.14 18.28 9.38
CA ASP A 239 -14.50 18.84 9.46
C ASP A 239 -15.21 18.83 8.09
N ASP A 240 -14.45 18.91 6.99
CA ASP A 240 -14.95 18.89 5.62
C ASP A 240 -15.13 17.46 5.04
N GLY A 241 -14.75 16.41 5.79
CA GLY A 241 -14.88 15.03 5.38
C GLY A 241 -13.58 14.22 5.41
N PRO A 242 -13.51 13.09 4.68
CA PRO A 242 -12.33 12.23 4.66
C PRO A 242 -11.13 12.93 4.01
N VAL A 243 -9.95 12.77 4.63
CA VAL A 243 -8.69 13.22 4.05
C VAL A 243 -8.07 12.07 3.28
N LEU A 244 -7.77 12.35 2.02
CA LEU A 244 -7.40 11.35 1.03
C LEU A 244 -5.90 11.41 0.71
N LEU A 245 -5.28 10.26 0.66
CA LEU A 245 -3.99 10.05 0.03
C LEU A 245 -4.26 9.59 -1.42
N HIS A 246 -3.92 10.43 -2.38
CA HIS A 246 -4.10 10.09 -3.78
C HIS A 246 -3.08 9.03 -4.21
N THR A 247 -3.56 7.98 -4.83
CA THR A 247 -2.72 6.97 -5.48
C THR A 247 -2.01 7.60 -6.67
N PHE A 248 -0.70 7.43 -6.77
CA PHE A 248 0.18 8.23 -7.61
C PHE A 248 0.20 9.72 -7.21
N GLY A 249 0.32 9.91 -5.90
CA GLY A 249 0.35 11.22 -5.26
C GLY A 249 1.71 11.89 -5.33
N ASP A 250 1.66 13.17 -5.05
CA ASP A 250 2.85 14.02 -4.94
C ASP A 250 3.70 13.64 -3.71
N PRO A 251 5.01 13.90 -3.74
CA PRO A 251 5.88 13.62 -2.61
C PRO A 251 5.40 14.31 -1.34
N MET A 252 5.28 13.51 -0.27
CA MET A 252 4.82 13.96 1.04
C MET A 252 5.98 13.99 2.03
N LEU A 253 6.11 15.08 2.77
CA LEU A 253 6.98 15.21 3.92
C LEU A 253 6.15 15.15 5.20
N ILE A 254 6.45 14.20 6.09
CA ILE A 254 5.89 14.11 7.45
C ILE A 254 6.97 14.58 8.42
N CYS A 255 6.72 15.64 9.16
CA CYS A 255 7.68 16.19 10.11
C CYS A 255 7.05 16.58 11.46
N GLY A 256 7.90 16.66 12.49
CA GLY A 256 7.55 17.00 13.86
C GLY A 256 8.51 16.37 14.86
N ALA A 257 8.48 16.83 16.09
CA ALA A 257 9.39 16.40 17.17
C ALA A 257 9.41 14.87 17.38
N SER A 258 10.45 14.36 18.01
CA SER A 258 10.51 12.93 18.37
C SER A 258 9.36 12.59 19.31
N GLY A 259 8.66 11.48 19.05
CA GLY A 259 7.49 11.06 19.85
C GLY A 259 6.17 11.78 19.52
N SER A 260 6.13 12.68 18.54
CA SER A 260 4.92 13.43 18.15
C SER A 260 3.84 12.61 17.45
N GLY A 261 4.14 11.37 17.01
CA GLY A 261 3.20 10.50 16.30
C GLY A 261 3.50 10.34 14.79
N LYS A 262 4.64 10.81 14.28
CA LYS A 262 5.07 10.62 12.87
C LYS A 262 5.01 9.16 12.43
N SER A 263 5.63 8.28 13.22
CA SER A 263 5.65 6.84 12.94
C SER A 263 4.26 6.20 13.01
N THR A 264 3.35 6.74 13.83
CA THR A 264 1.94 6.32 13.87
C THR A 264 1.24 6.63 12.54
N LEU A 265 1.43 7.83 12.00
CA LEU A 265 0.87 8.22 10.70
C LEU A 265 1.49 7.39 9.57
N ALA A 266 2.82 7.16 9.60
CA ALA A 266 3.51 6.31 8.64
C ALA A 266 2.98 4.86 8.64
N ASN A 267 2.76 4.28 9.84
CA ASN A 267 2.13 2.97 9.98
C ASN A 267 0.73 2.94 9.37
N LYS A 268 -0.08 3.98 9.63
CA LYS A 268 -1.42 4.05 9.05
C LYS A 268 -1.37 4.11 7.53
N ILE A 269 -0.46 4.90 6.95
CA ILE A 269 -0.25 4.92 5.49
C ILE A 269 0.13 3.52 5.00
N ALA A 270 1.11 2.86 5.61
CA ALA A 270 1.53 1.51 5.22
C ALA A 270 0.42 0.47 5.38
N ASP A 271 -0.44 0.59 6.42
CA ASP A 271 -1.62 -0.26 6.60
C ASP A 271 -2.62 -0.10 5.46
N VAL A 272 -2.99 1.14 5.14
CA VAL A 272 -3.95 1.44 4.07
C VAL A 272 -3.41 0.98 2.71
N LEU A 273 -2.12 1.15 2.45
CA LEU A 273 -1.46 0.64 1.25
C LEU A 273 -1.54 -0.89 1.16
N THR A 274 -1.30 -1.58 2.28
CA THR A 274 -1.39 -3.05 2.35
C THR A 274 -2.83 -3.53 2.12
N GLU A 275 -3.80 -2.91 2.78
CA GLU A 275 -5.23 -3.23 2.65
C GLU A 275 -5.75 -3.02 1.22
N SER A 276 -5.17 -2.05 0.52
CA SER A 276 -5.53 -1.72 -0.86
C SER A 276 -4.62 -2.39 -1.90
N ALA A 277 -3.78 -3.34 -1.49
CA ALA A 277 -2.86 -4.12 -2.35
C ALA A 277 -1.82 -3.28 -3.13
N TYR A 278 -1.49 -2.07 -2.65
CA TYR A 278 -0.34 -1.32 -3.16
C TYR A 278 0.95 -1.87 -2.57
N GLN A 279 1.90 -2.19 -3.43
CA GLN A 279 3.23 -2.59 -2.99
C GLN A 279 4.04 -1.37 -2.55
N PHE A 280 4.72 -1.48 -1.41
CA PHE A 280 5.66 -0.46 -0.94
C PHE A 280 7.03 -1.05 -0.58
N CYS A 281 8.03 -0.19 -0.65
CA CYS A 281 9.33 -0.38 -0.01
C CYS A 281 9.46 0.66 1.11
N LEU A 282 9.66 0.22 2.35
CA LEU A 282 9.90 1.07 3.49
C LEU A 282 11.37 0.93 3.91
N VAL A 283 12.09 2.05 4.00
CA VAL A 283 13.46 2.10 4.49
C VAL A 283 13.44 2.57 5.93
N ASP A 284 13.96 1.73 6.84
CA ASP A 284 13.87 1.89 8.29
C ASP A 284 15.28 1.94 8.92
N PRO A 285 15.82 3.13 9.14
CA PRO A 285 17.13 3.30 9.76
C PRO A 285 17.18 2.96 11.25
N GLU A 286 16.06 3.06 11.98
CA GLU A 286 16.02 2.92 13.44
C GLU A 286 15.43 1.59 13.95
N GLY A 287 14.89 0.73 13.05
CA GLY A 287 14.29 -0.55 13.42
C GLY A 287 12.86 -0.43 13.93
N ASP A 288 12.23 0.69 13.68
CA ASP A 288 10.87 0.96 14.10
C ASP A 288 9.84 0.05 13.39
N PHE A 289 10.19 -0.58 12.28
CA PHE A 289 9.33 -1.46 11.46
C PHE A 289 9.79 -2.93 11.42
N GLU A 290 10.70 -3.35 12.33
CA GLU A 290 11.25 -4.73 12.36
C GLU A 290 10.20 -5.85 12.44
N SER A 291 8.98 -5.56 12.83
CA SER A 291 7.89 -6.55 12.94
C SER A 291 6.62 -6.12 12.22
N PHE A 292 6.74 -5.41 11.07
CA PHE A 292 5.57 -4.95 10.32
C PHE A 292 4.83 -6.14 9.68
N PRO A 293 3.59 -6.46 10.12
CA PRO A 293 2.82 -7.57 9.55
C PRO A 293 2.41 -7.26 8.10
N GLY A 294 2.59 -8.23 7.21
CA GLY A 294 2.27 -8.07 5.78
C GLY A 294 3.41 -7.47 4.95
N ALA A 295 4.62 -7.38 5.52
CA ALA A 295 5.84 -7.06 4.78
C ALA A 295 6.96 -8.05 5.11
N ILE A 296 7.85 -8.26 4.16
CA ILE A 296 9.10 -9.00 4.34
C ILE A 296 10.12 -8.03 4.92
N VAL A 297 10.59 -8.28 6.13
CA VAL A 297 11.64 -7.46 6.76
C VAL A 297 12.99 -8.07 6.46
N LEU A 298 13.87 -7.30 5.82
CA LEU A 298 15.23 -7.70 5.47
C LEU A 298 16.23 -6.77 6.17
N GLY A 299 17.27 -7.35 6.73
CA GLY A 299 18.22 -6.66 7.59
C GLY A 299 17.78 -6.60 9.06
N GLY A 300 18.63 -6.01 9.90
CA GLY A 300 18.42 -5.88 11.34
C GLY A 300 19.72 -5.61 12.08
N PRO A 301 19.74 -5.59 13.42
CA PRO A 301 20.90 -5.19 14.22
C PRO A 301 22.17 -6.04 13.99
N ASN A 302 21.97 -7.32 13.63
CA ASN A 302 23.07 -8.28 13.46
C ASN A 302 23.50 -8.51 12.01
N ALA A 303 22.74 -8.01 11.04
CA ALA A 303 23.02 -8.20 9.62
C ALA A 303 22.44 -7.04 8.80
N ALA A 304 23.28 -6.41 7.98
CA ALA A 304 22.83 -5.43 7.00
C ALA A 304 21.93 -6.10 5.94
N PRO A 305 20.88 -5.42 5.44
CA PRO A 305 20.08 -5.96 4.35
C PRO A 305 20.90 -6.05 3.07
N GLN A 306 20.73 -7.15 2.34
CA GLN A 306 21.41 -7.33 1.06
C GLN A 306 20.53 -6.75 -0.07
N LEU A 307 21.14 -5.99 -0.96
CA LEU A 307 20.43 -5.30 -2.04
C LEU A 307 19.71 -6.31 -2.96
N ASP A 308 20.35 -7.42 -3.31
CA ASP A 308 19.80 -8.44 -4.19
C ASP A 308 18.58 -9.13 -3.56
N GLU A 309 18.59 -9.36 -2.24
CA GLU A 309 17.45 -9.94 -1.52
C GLU A 309 16.26 -8.97 -1.49
N LEU A 310 16.51 -7.68 -1.24
CA LEU A 310 15.50 -6.62 -1.29
C LEU A 310 14.84 -6.57 -2.68
N MET A 311 15.66 -6.56 -3.73
CA MET A 311 15.16 -6.48 -5.10
C MET A 311 14.40 -7.75 -5.51
N HIS A 312 14.90 -8.93 -5.14
CA HIS A 312 14.20 -10.20 -5.41
C HIS A 312 12.82 -10.25 -4.74
N ALA A 313 12.71 -9.80 -3.49
CA ALA A 313 11.43 -9.73 -2.79
C ALA A 313 10.47 -8.74 -3.45
N LEU A 314 10.96 -7.56 -3.89
CA LEU A 314 10.16 -6.54 -4.57
C LEU A 314 9.75 -6.92 -6.01
N GLU A 315 10.47 -7.80 -6.66
CA GLU A 315 10.08 -8.33 -7.98
C GLU A 315 8.78 -9.14 -7.92
N GLN A 316 8.46 -9.73 -6.77
CA GLN A 316 7.20 -10.45 -6.58
C GLN A 316 6.04 -9.45 -6.41
N PRO A 317 5.01 -9.49 -7.29
CA PRO A 317 3.83 -8.64 -7.13
C PRO A 317 3.15 -8.87 -5.76
N GLY A 318 2.79 -7.79 -5.08
CA GLY A 318 2.10 -7.84 -3.79
C GLY A 318 3.00 -8.05 -2.56
N SER A 319 4.32 -8.24 -2.72
CA SER A 319 5.25 -8.34 -1.60
C SER A 319 5.71 -6.97 -1.13
N ASN A 320 5.24 -6.52 0.03
CA ASN A 320 5.77 -5.33 0.70
C ASN A 320 7.11 -5.66 1.35
N VAL A 321 8.04 -4.71 1.33
CA VAL A 321 9.38 -4.91 1.87
C VAL A 321 9.75 -3.78 2.84
N VAL A 322 10.34 -4.16 3.97
CA VAL A 322 11.00 -3.25 4.92
C VAL A 322 12.50 -3.52 4.87
N ALA A 323 13.27 -2.52 4.49
CA ALA A 323 14.73 -2.53 4.56
C ALA A 323 15.18 -1.96 5.91
N CYS A 324 15.50 -2.83 6.87
CA CYS A 324 15.96 -2.44 8.20
C CYS A 324 17.47 -2.17 8.18
N LEU A 325 17.87 -0.91 8.40
CA LEU A 325 19.26 -0.47 8.31
C LEU A 325 19.99 -0.42 9.65
N THR A 326 19.44 -1.00 10.72
CA THR A 326 20.06 -0.97 12.05
C THR A 326 21.44 -1.64 12.09
N GLY A 327 21.71 -2.59 11.20
CA GLY A 327 23.03 -3.22 11.00
C GLY A 327 24.01 -2.44 10.13
N ILE A 328 23.60 -1.26 9.61
CA ILE A 328 24.46 -0.37 8.81
C ILE A 328 24.86 0.83 9.67
N SER A 329 26.15 1.18 9.71
CA SER A 329 26.62 2.35 10.44
C SER A 329 25.99 3.64 9.88
N ILE A 330 25.74 4.64 10.74
CA ILE A 330 25.07 5.89 10.30
C ILE A 330 25.80 6.55 9.11
N PRO A 331 27.16 6.64 9.08
CA PRO A 331 27.86 7.24 7.93
C PRO A 331 27.71 6.48 6.62
N ASP A 332 27.43 5.16 6.66
CA ASP A 332 27.36 4.30 5.47
C ASP A 332 25.93 4.21 4.89
N ARG A 333 24.91 4.66 5.63
CA ARG A 333 23.50 4.62 5.21
C ARG A 333 23.21 5.41 3.94
N PRO A 334 23.77 6.62 3.73
CA PRO A 334 23.53 7.38 2.50
C PRO A 334 24.05 6.68 1.25
N GLU A 335 25.21 6.00 1.32
CA GLU A 335 25.74 5.23 0.20
C GLU A 335 24.89 3.99 -0.09
N PHE A 336 24.48 3.26 0.94
CA PHE A 336 23.57 2.13 0.78
C PHE A 336 22.24 2.58 0.14
N PHE A 337 21.65 3.68 0.64
CA PHE A 337 20.41 4.22 0.10
C PHE A 337 20.56 4.65 -1.36
N LEU A 338 21.67 5.24 -1.74
CA LEU A 338 21.96 5.64 -3.12
C LEU A 338 21.90 4.44 -4.07
N ARG A 339 22.52 3.31 -3.69
CA ARG A 339 22.49 2.06 -4.47
C ARG A 339 21.07 1.48 -4.52
N LEU A 340 20.37 1.45 -3.39
CA LEU A 340 18.99 0.98 -3.30
C LEU A 340 18.06 1.81 -4.20
N LEU A 341 18.18 3.14 -4.15
CA LEU A 341 17.37 4.06 -4.96
C LEU A 341 17.59 3.83 -6.46
N GLY A 342 18.85 3.61 -6.88
CA GLY A 342 19.17 3.27 -8.27
C GLY A 342 18.47 1.99 -8.74
N SER A 343 18.50 0.94 -7.93
CA SER A 343 17.84 -0.33 -8.22
C SER A 343 16.31 -0.21 -8.20
N LEU A 344 15.75 0.55 -7.24
CA LEU A 344 14.31 0.84 -7.19
C LEU A 344 13.83 1.61 -8.41
N ASN A 345 14.59 2.61 -8.87
CA ASN A 345 14.24 3.37 -10.08
C ASN A 345 14.22 2.47 -11.33
N GLN A 346 15.18 1.54 -11.46
CA GLN A 346 15.19 0.57 -12.55
C GLN A 346 13.99 -0.38 -12.49
N LEU A 347 13.64 -0.89 -11.30
CA LEU A 347 12.48 -1.75 -11.11
C LEU A 347 11.18 -0.99 -11.44
N ARG A 348 11.04 0.24 -10.93
CA ARG A 348 9.89 1.11 -11.23
C ARG A 348 9.76 1.43 -12.72
N ALA A 349 10.86 1.70 -13.41
CA ALA A 349 10.85 1.94 -14.85
C ALA A 349 10.34 0.72 -15.64
N ARG A 350 10.62 -0.50 -15.17
CA ARG A 350 10.25 -1.75 -15.82
C ARG A 350 8.83 -2.24 -15.45
N THR A 351 8.42 -2.05 -14.20
CA THR A 351 7.21 -2.68 -13.66
C THR A 351 6.19 -1.71 -13.05
N GLY A 352 6.55 -0.44 -12.87
CA GLY A 352 5.76 0.53 -12.10
C GLY A 352 5.75 0.27 -10.59
N ARG A 353 6.54 -0.69 -10.11
CA ARG A 353 6.58 -1.13 -8.70
C ARG A 353 7.97 -1.00 -8.08
N PRO A 354 8.12 -0.87 -6.75
CA PRO A 354 7.05 -0.68 -5.76
C PRO A 354 6.28 0.62 -6.02
N HIS A 355 4.98 0.59 -5.78
CA HIS A 355 4.12 1.76 -6.01
C HIS A 355 4.51 2.91 -5.09
N TRP A 356 4.84 2.61 -3.83
CA TRP A 356 5.19 3.59 -2.81
C TRP A 356 6.59 3.37 -2.23
N LEU A 357 7.28 4.46 -1.92
CA LEU A 357 8.53 4.48 -1.20
C LEU A 357 8.33 5.28 0.09
N ILE A 358 8.55 4.65 1.25
CA ILE A 358 8.43 5.27 2.56
C ILE A 358 9.83 5.31 3.17
N LEU A 359 10.34 6.51 3.46
CA LEU A 359 11.67 6.75 3.99
C LEU A 359 11.55 7.29 5.41
N ASP A 360 11.72 6.39 6.40
CA ASP A 360 11.71 6.79 7.80
C ASP A 360 13.05 7.42 8.16
N GLU A 361 13.02 8.38 9.08
CA GLU A 361 14.17 9.19 9.49
C GLU A 361 15.05 9.56 8.27
N ALA A 362 14.43 10.15 7.25
CA ALA A 362 15.01 10.38 5.92
C ALA A 362 16.34 11.15 5.95
N HIS A 363 16.61 11.92 7.01
CA HIS A 363 17.86 12.64 7.21
C HIS A 363 19.07 11.70 7.45
N HIS A 364 18.84 10.45 7.89
CA HIS A 364 19.90 9.43 7.96
C HIS A 364 20.25 8.83 6.59
N LEU A 365 19.37 8.97 5.62
CA LEU A 365 19.53 8.47 4.26
C LEU A 365 20.03 9.54 3.30
N MET A 366 19.58 10.77 3.53
CA MET A 366 19.83 11.96 2.71
C MET A 366 20.21 13.13 3.63
N PRO A 367 21.43 13.18 4.19
CA PRO A 367 21.87 14.32 5.01
C PRO A 367 21.94 15.60 4.16
N VAL A 368 22.03 16.76 4.82
CA VAL A 368 21.97 18.09 4.16
C VAL A 368 22.97 18.26 3.02
N ASP A 369 24.15 17.65 3.15
CA ASP A 369 25.24 17.67 2.18
C ASP A 369 25.18 16.53 1.16
N TRP A 370 24.13 15.71 1.16
CA TRP A 370 23.95 14.61 0.22
C TRP A 370 23.80 15.13 -1.22
N GLN A 371 24.65 14.63 -2.11
CA GLN A 371 24.69 15.03 -3.52
C GLN A 371 24.65 13.79 -4.43
N PRO A 372 23.47 13.25 -4.70
CA PRO A 372 23.30 12.12 -5.61
C PRO A 372 23.50 12.57 -7.07
N PRO A 373 23.84 11.63 -7.98
CA PRO A 373 23.69 11.86 -9.41
C PRO A 373 22.27 12.34 -9.77
N ALA A 374 22.16 13.30 -10.69
CA ALA A 374 20.87 13.92 -11.03
C ALA A 374 19.84 12.91 -11.53
N GLU A 375 20.28 11.86 -12.20
CA GLU A 375 19.45 10.80 -12.77
C GLU A 375 18.74 9.95 -11.71
N LEU A 376 19.22 9.93 -10.46
CA LEU A 376 18.64 9.16 -9.37
C LEU A 376 17.49 9.89 -8.66
N LEU A 377 17.40 11.19 -8.80
CA LEU A 377 16.27 11.99 -8.31
C LEU A 377 15.50 12.57 -9.50
N PRO A 378 14.55 11.81 -10.09
CA PRO A 378 13.75 12.30 -11.18
C PRO A 378 12.94 13.54 -10.76
N GLU A 379 12.63 14.42 -11.72
CA GLU A 379 11.77 15.59 -11.46
C GLU A 379 10.40 15.15 -10.95
N ASP A 380 9.86 14.09 -11.54
CA ASP A 380 8.60 13.45 -11.16
C ASP A 380 8.82 12.34 -10.12
N TRP A 381 9.09 12.70 -8.88
CA TRP A 381 9.32 11.75 -7.79
C TRP A 381 8.01 11.40 -7.08
N PHE A 382 7.15 10.64 -7.76
CA PHE A 382 5.82 10.27 -7.24
C PHE A 382 5.86 9.22 -6.14
N ASN A 383 4.80 9.23 -5.29
CA ASN A 383 4.53 8.22 -4.27
C ASN A 383 5.71 8.02 -3.32
N VAL A 384 6.26 9.10 -2.84
CA VAL A 384 7.33 9.09 -1.84
C VAL A 384 6.83 9.77 -0.58
N VAL A 385 6.98 9.09 0.55
CA VAL A 385 6.73 9.62 1.89
C VAL A 385 8.07 9.75 2.59
N LEU A 386 8.45 10.98 2.90
CA LEU A 386 9.63 11.32 3.68
C LEU A 386 9.21 11.60 5.12
N ILE A 387 9.91 11.01 6.08
CA ILE A 387 9.63 11.22 7.50
C ILE A 387 10.91 11.73 8.15
N THR A 388 10.83 12.85 8.85
CA THR A 388 11.98 13.44 9.54
C THR A 388 11.55 14.23 10.79
N VAL A 389 12.47 14.45 11.69
CA VAL A 389 12.23 15.33 12.84
C VAL A 389 12.17 16.78 12.39
N ASN A 390 13.15 17.24 11.64
CA ASN A 390 13.25 18.63 11.17
C ASN A 390 13.37 18.68 9.64
N PRO A 391 12.60 19.54 8.96
CA PRO A 391 12.72 19.72 7.52
C PRO A 391 14.10 20.17 7.05
N ASP A 392 14.78 21.06 7.79
CA ASP A 392 16.09 21.62 7.49
C ASP A 392 17.24 20.60 7.60
N SER A 393 16.97 19.40 8.10
CA SER A 393 17.92 18.28 8.10
C SER A 393 18.02 17.56 6.75
N LEU A 394 17.17 17.91 5.77
CA LEU A 394 17.16 17.35 4.43
C LEU A 394 17.77 18.31 3.39
N PRO A 395 18.36 17.80 2.29
CA PRO A 395 18.90 18.63 1.22
C PRO A 395 17.81 19.47 0.53
N LEU A 396 18.12 20.69 0.14
CA LEU A 396 17.19 21.58 -0.57
C LEU A 396 16.63 20.93 -1.86
N MET A 397 17.45 20.16 -2.56
CA MET A 397 17.04 19.45 -3.78
C MET A 397 15.90 18.45 -3.53
N VAL A 398 15.87 17.82 -2.35
CA VAL A 398 14.80 16.91 -1.91
C VAL A 398 13.58 17.70 -1.47
N LEU A 399 13.76 18.73 -0.65
CA LEU A 399 12.66 19.59 -0.17
C LEU A 399 11.92 20.31 -1.30
N ASN A 400 12.62 20.69 -2.37
CA ASN A 400 12.00 21.33 -3.54
C ASN A 400 11.06 20.40 -4.33
N ARG A 401 11.17 19.07 -4.16
CA ARG A 401 10.26 18.09 -4.77
C ARG A 401 9.03 17.81 -3.91
N VAL A 402 9.05 18.22 -2.65
CA VAL A 402 7.91 18.04 -1.75
C VAL A 402 6.75 18.92 -2.18
N SER A 403 5.59 18.34 -2.34
CA SER A 403 4.34 19.00 -2.67
C SER A 403 3.32 19.00 -1.54
N ILE A 404 3.45 18.06 -0.60
CA ILE A 404 2.58 17.94 0.57
C ILE A 404 3.45 17.95 1.83
N VAL A 405 3.19 18.90 2.73
CA VAL A 405 3.84 18.96 4.06
C VAL A 405 2.80 18.61 5.10
N THR A 406 3.07 17.53 5.85
CA THR A 406 2.23 17.07 6.97
C THR A 406 3.01 17.22 8.25
N ILE A 407 2.44 17.92 9.21
CA ILE A 407 3.10 18.28 10.47
C ILE A 407 2.35 17.66 11.63
N VAL A 408 3.10 17.02 12.52
CA VAL A 408 2.59 16.29 13.67
C VAL A 408 3.23 16.85 14.95
N GLY A 409 2.42 17.13 15.98
CA GLY A 409 2.89 17.58 17.29
C GLY A 409 2.62 19.05 17.58
N SER A 410 2.96 19.47 18.81
CA SER A 410 2.66 20.79 19.35
C SER A 410 3.37 21.94 18.63
N ASP A 411 4.57 21.68 18.09
CA ASP A 411 5.48 22.69 17.55
C ASP A 411 5.26 22.92 16.03
N ALA A 412 4.00 22.74 15.59
CA ALA A 412 3.63 22.73 14.18
C ALA A 412 4.02 24.02 13.43
N ASN A 413 3.84 25.20 14.04
CA ASN A 413 4.22 26.46 13.42
C ASN A 413 5.74 26.60 13.26
N GLU A 414 6.53 26.20 14.27
CA GLU A 414 7.99 26.25 14.21
C GLU A 414 8.52 25.30 13.13
N THR A 415 7.97 24.09 13.05
CA THR A 415 8.32 23.11 12.03
C THR A 415 7.99 23.62 10.61
N LEU A 416 6.84 24.26 10.42
CA LEU A 416 6.46 24.82 9.13
C LEU A 416 7.35 26.01 8.74
N GLN A 417 7.72 26.86 9.70
CA GLN A 417 8.67 27.96 9.48
C GLN A 417 10.08 27.44 9.12
N ALA A 418 10.52 26.33 9.73
CA ALA A 418 11.78 25.69 9.36
C ALA A 418 11.75 25.22 7.90
N PHE A 419 10.65 24.59 7.45
CA PHE A 419 10.47 24.22 6.04
C PHE A 419 10.49 25.45 5.11
N GLY A 420 9.77 26.53 5.48
CA GLY A 420 9.78 27.79 4.73
C GLY A 420 11.16 28.41 4.62
N SER A 421 11.91 28.42 5.71
CA SER A 421 13.28 28.93 5.76
C SER A 421 14.24 28.13 4.88
N ALA A 422 14.18 26.79 4.97
CA ALA A 422 15.00 25.89 4.18
C ALA A 422 14.72 25.98 2.67
N THR A 423 13.45 26.13 2.28
CA THR A 423 13.01 26.18 0.87
C THR A 423 12.89 27.59 0.30
N LYS A 424 13.03 28.64 1.12
CA LYS A 424 12.75 30.04 0.79
C LYS A 424 11.32 30.28 0.30
N LYS A 425 10.37 29.43 0.70
CA LYS A 425 8.95 29.57 0.39
C LYS A 425 8.23 30.33 1.50
N VAL A 426 7.25 31.13 1.12
CA VAL A 426 6.34 31.76 2.09
C VAL A 426 5.39 30.69 2.60
N VAL A 427 5.38 30.47 3.90
CA VAL A 427 4.52 29.48 4.56
C VAL A 427 3.37 30.16 5.28
N PRO A 428 2.18 29.56 5.33
CA PRO A 428 1.05 30.08 6.07
C PRO A 428 1.29 29.96 7.60
N LEU A 429 0.66 30.83 8.36
CA LEU A 429 0.55 30.67 9.80
C LEU A 429 -0.58 29.71 10.12
N LEU A 430 -0.28 28.72 10.94
CA LEU A 430 -1.28 27.75 11.39
C LEU A 430 -2.14 28.39 12.51
N PRO A 431 -3.47 28.33 12.38
CA PRO A 431 -4.35 28.90 13.40
C PRO A 431 -4.33 28.07 14.69
N PRO A 432 -4.57 28.72 15.86
CA PRO A 432 -4.81 28.00 17.11
C PRO A 432 -6.13 27.17 17.02
N PRO A 433 -6.33 26.17 17.85
CA PRO A 433 -5.48 25.73 18.97
C PRO A 433 -4.30 24.86 18.52
N VAL A 434 -3.36 24.63 19.44
CA VAL A 434 -2.25 23.66 19.28
C VAL A 434 -2.83 22.28 19.02
N LEU A 435 -2.14 21.46 18.20
CA LEU A 435 -2.55 20.10 17.89
C LEU A 435 -2.63 19.25 19.16
N THR A 436 -3.68 18.47 19.28
CA THR A 436 -3.81 17.41 20.28
C THR A 436 -3.31 16.08 19.71
N THR A 437 -3.15 15.07 20.58
CA THR A 437 -2.67 13.74 20.15
C THR A 437 -3.56 13.17 19.04
N GLY A 438 -2.97 12.81 17.93
CA GLY A 438 -3.66 12.25 16.75
C GLY A 438 -4.11 13.31 15.73
N GLU A 439 -4.01 14.59 16.05
CA GLU A 439 -4.28 15.65 15.08
C GLU A 439 -3.02 16.02 14.30
N VAL A 440 -3.21 16.40 13.06
CA VAL A 440 -2.13 16.80 12.15
C VAL A 440 -2.56 18.00 11.30
N TRP A 441 -1.59 18.81 10.90
CA TRP A 441 -1.76 19.80 9.85
C TRP A 441 -1.19 19.27 8.56
N GLN A 442 -1.92 19.44 7.45
CA GLN A 442 -1.45 19.12 6.11
C GLN A 442 -1.59 20.32 5.19
N TRP A 443 -0.52 20.65 4.51
CA TRP A 443 -0.47 21.73 3.53
C TRP A 443 -0.07 21.16 2.17
N ASN A 444 -0.98 21.29 1.20
CA ASN A 444 -0.70 21.00 -0.20
C ASN A 444 -0.19 22.29 -0.88
N LEU A 445 1.05 22.27 -1.33
CA LEU A 445 1.73 23.42 -1.92
C LEU A 445 1.22 23.75 -3.33
N ILE A 446 0.55 22.80 -4.00
CA ILE A 446 0.07 22.96 -5.38
C ILE A 446 -1.37 23.48 -5.39
N ASP A 447 -2.26 22.84 -4.64
CA ASP A 447 -3.70 23.02 -4.78
C ASP A 447 -4.33 23.95 -3.73
N SER A 448 -3.67 24.18 -2.58
CA SER A 448 -4.27 24.94 -1.50
C SER A 448 -3.35 25.99 -0.90
N VAL A 449 -3.91 27.18 -0.70
CA VAL A 449 -3.25 28.29 0.02
C VAL A 449 -3.32 28.08 1.53
N THR A 450 -4.32 27.34 2.03
CA THR A 450 -4.60 27.13 3.45
C THR A 450 -4.37 25.67 3.85
N PRO A 451 -3.57 25.42 4.90
CA PRO A 451 -3.45 24.08 5.47
C PRO A 451 -4.79 23.59 6.03
N ILE A 452 -5.00 22.29 5.94
CA ILE A 452 -6.13 21.61 6.55
C ILE A 452 -5.70 20.92 7.86
N ARG A 453 -6.57 20.94 8.87
CA ARG A 453 -6.41 20.19 10.11
C ARG A 453 -7.29 18.94 10.04
N TYR A 454 -6.73 17.81 10.44
CA TYR A 454 -7.51 16.58 10.49
C TYR A 454 -7.05 15.64 11.61
N ASN A 455 -7.92 14.72 11.99
CA ASN A 455 -7.59 13.62 12.88
C ASN A 455 -7.05 12.45 12.04
N ALA A 456 -5.79 12.10 12.25
CA ALA A 456 -5.20 10.92 11.63
C ALA A 456 -5.91 9.66 12.13
N MET A 457 -6.24 8.74 11.22
CA MET A 457 -6.81 7.46 11.64
C MET A 457 -5.76 6.67 12.44
N LYS A 458 -6.20 6.10 13.56
CA LYS A 458 -5.31 5.26 14.38
C LYS A 458 -4.96 3.97 13.63
N SER A 459 -3.67 3.62 13.61
CA SER A 459 -3.26 2.29 13.20
C SER A 459 -3.71 1.27 14.25
N THR A 460 -4.27 0.15 13.80
CA THR A 460 -4.63 -0.98 14.70
C THR A 460 -3.39 -1.66 15.29
N ARG A 461 -2.19 -1.29 14.84
CA ARG A 461 -0.90 -1.92 15.14
C ARG A 461 -0.03 -1.15 16.15
N GLU A 462 -0.48 0.00 16.65
CA GLU A 462 0.30 0.87 17.56
C GLU A 462 0.78 0.18 18.84
N HIS A 463 -0.06 -0.66 19.44
CA HIS A 463 0.23 -1.23 20.76
C HIS A 463 1.40 -2.23 20.80
N THR A 464 1.69 -2.93 19.71
CA THR A 464 2.73 -3.98 19.68
C THR A 464 4.14 -3.40 19.47
N ARG A 465 4.24 -2.25 18.81
CA ARG A 465 5.48 -1.65 18.34
C ARG A 465 6.23 -0.87 19.41
N HIS A 466 5.56 0.06 20.11
CA HIS A 466 6.16 0.80 21.23
C HIS A 466 6.61 -0.13 22.34
N ARG A 467 5.86 -1.22 22.59
CA ARG A 467 6.19 -2.19 23.62
C ARG A 467 7.52 -2.88 23.40
N ARG A 468 7.83 -3.32 22.18
CA ARG A 468 9.08 -4.04 21.88
C ARG A 468 10.30 -3.13 21.89
N LYS A 469 10.19 -1.91 21.38
CA LYS A 469 11.25 -0.89 21.42
C LYS A 469 11.69 -0.60 22.86
N TYR A 470 10.74 -0.45 23.76
CA TYR A 470 11.03 -0.18 25.17
C TYR A 470 11.35 -1.44 25.97
N ALA A 471 10.85 -2.60 25.57
CA ALA A 471 11.15 -3.87 26.26
C ALA A 471 12.59 -4.34 26.03
N GLU A 472 13.05 -4.39 24.77
CA GLU A 472 14.30 -5.04 24.34
C GLU A 472 15.27 -4.07 23.64
N GLY A 473 14.79 -2.93 23.15
CA GLY A 473 15.59 -1.98 22.36
C GLY A 473 16.66 -1.25 23.18
N GLN A 474 17.54 -0.52 22.50
CA GLN A 474 18.58 0.29 23.15
C GLN A 474 18.16 1.76 23.14
N LEU A 475 17.70 2.25 24.28
CA LEU A 475 17.48 3.69 24.49
C LEU A 475 18.82 4.41 24.56
N ALA A 476 18.87 5.59 23.95
CA ALA A 476 20.06 6.48 24.04
C ALA A 476 20.40 6.82 25.51
N PRO A 477 21.65 7.17 25.81
CA PRO A 477 22.07 7.44 27.19
C PRO A 477 21.16 8.44 27.92
N GLU A 478 20.73 9.51 27.27
CA GLU A 478 19.86 10.54 27.82
C GLU A 478 18.42 10.09 28.05
N LYS A 479 17.98 9.03 27.41
CA LYS A 479 16.65 8.42 27.54
C LYS A 479 16.63 7.20 28.45
N SER A 480 17.80 6.73 28.90
CA SER A 480 17.95 5.56 29.76
C SER A 480 17.67 5.91 31.21
N PHE A 481 17.17 4.93 32.00
CA PHE A 481 17.07 5.10 33.44
C PHE A 481 18.42 4.81 34.11
N TYR A 482 18.76 5.59 35.15
CA TYR A 482 20.00 5.40 35.90
C TYR A 482 19.69 5.20 37.38
N PHE A 483 20.00 4.01 37.89
CA PHE A 483 19.97 3.74 39.32
C PHE A 483 21.21 4.35 39.99
N ARG A 484 21.02 5.39 40.78
CA ARG A 484 22.13 6.16 41.41
C ARG A 484 22.19 6.03 42.91
N GLY A 485 21.04 5.78 43.58
CA GLY A 485 20.93 5.74 45.02
C GLY A 485 21.04 7.11 45.70
N PRO A 486 20.76 7.19 47.04
CA PRO A 486 20.72 8.45 47.75
C PRO A 486 22.05 9.18 47.83
N ASN A 487 23.16 8.46 47.77
CA ASN A 487 24.52 9.02 47.85
C ASN A 487 25.21 9.18 46.49
N GLY A 488 24.51 8.83 45.37
CA GLY A 488 25.06 8.89 44.02
C GLY A 488 26.22 7.90 43.76
N ASN A 489 26.35 6.87 44.59
CA ASN A 489 27.45 5.92 44.51
C ASN A 489 27.31 4.87 43.43
N LEU A 490 26.10 4.75 42.86
CA LEU A 490 25.80 3.83 41.73
C LEU A 490 25.58 4.62 40.45
N ASN A 491 25.83 3.96 39.31
CA ASN A 491 25.51 4.49 37.98
C ASN A 491 25.15 3.35 37.07
N LEU A 492 24.12 2.57 37.46
CA LEU A 492 23.65 1.42 36.70
C LEU A 492 22.60 1.86 35.68
N ARG A 493 22.93 1.73 34.42
CA ARG A 493 22.09 2.17 33.30
C ARG A 493 21.14 1.07 32.86
N ALA A 494 19.83 1.31 32.94
CA ALA A 494 18.79 0.53 32.29
C ALA A 494 18.42 1.19 30.96
N GLN A 495 18.91 0.62 29.87
CA GLN A 495 18.63 1.12 28.52
C GLN A 495 17.32 0.59 27.93
N ASN A 496 16.62 -0.30 28.63
CA ASN A 496 15.31 -0.83 28.27
C ASN A 496 14.63 -1.43 29.52
N LEU A 497 13.36 -1.82 29.36
CA LEU A 497 12.55 -2.35 30.48
C LEU A 497 13.02 -3.72 30.96
N ILE A 498 13.54 -4.59 30.07
CA ILE A 498 14.11 -5.89 30.48
C ILE A 498 15.33 -5.67 31.38
N LEU A 499 16.24 -4.79 30.98
CA LEU A 499 17.41 -4.47 31.78
C LEU A 499 17.05 -3.74 33.08
N PHE A 500 16.00 -2.91 33.03
CA PHE A 500 15.42 -2.30 34.25
C PHE A 500 14.96 -3.38 35.23
N CYS A 501 14.22 -4.39 34.77
CA CYS A 501 13.78 -5.51 35.62
C CYS A 501 14.97 -6.31 36.19
N GLN A 502 15.97 -6.62 35.36
CA GLN A 502 17.17 -7.35 35.80
C GLN A 502 17.95 -6.57 36.88
N ILE A 503 18.12 -5.25 36.70
CA ILE A 503 18.78 -4.42 37.69
C ILE A 503 17.92 -4.33 38.97
N ALA A 504 16.61 -4.18 38.84
CA ALA A 504 15.67 -4.11 39.96
C ALA A 504 15.74 -5.35 40.86
N GLU A 505 15.93 -6.54 40.31
CA GLU A 505 16.10 -7.78 41.06
C GLU A 505 17.35 -7.79 41.92
N GLY A 506 18.46 -7.17 41.45
CA GLY A 506 19.78 -7.21 42.10
C GLY A 506 20.12 -5.97 42.93
N ILE A 507 19.36 -4.90 42.81
CA ILE A 507 19.68 -3.64 43.50
C ILE A 507 19.25 -3.68 44.95
N ASP A 508 20.03 -2.98 45.82
CA ASP A 508 19.70 -2.85 47.25
C ASP A 508 18.40 -2.07 47.48
N ASP A 509 17.77 -2.33 48.61
CA ASP A 509 16.48 -1.78 48.97
C ASP A 509 16.51 -0.26 49.21
N GLU A 510 17.64 0.28 49.66
CA GLU A 510 17.79 1.73 49.90
C GLU A 510 17.81 2.48 48.55
N THR A 511 18.57 2.01 47.57
CA THR A 511 18.59 2.60 46.24
C THR A 511 17.25 2.48 45.52
N TRP A 512 16.56 1.32 45.65
CA TRP A 512 15.25 1.14 45.05
C TRP A 512 14.21 2.12 45.64
N LEU A 513 14.09 2.18 46.98
CA LEU A 513 13.15 3.07 47.64
C LEU A 513 13.46 4.53 47.42
N TYR A 514 14.74 4.90 47.30
CA TYR A 514 15.16 6.26 46.96
C TYR A 514 14.50 6.73 45.65
N HIS A 515 14.60 5.94 44.56
CA HIS A 515 13.99 6.30 43.29
C HIS A 515 12.46 6.20 43.32
N LEU A 516 11.91 5.16 43.95
CA LEU A 516 10.48 4.96 44.06
C LEU A 516 9.78 6.16 44.76
N ARG A 517 10.29 6.58 45.93
CA ARG A 517 9.69 7.67 46.73
C ARG A 517 9.84 9.06 46.08
N ARG A 518 10.73 9.20 45.12
CA ARG A 518 10.90 10.41 44.32
C ARG A 518 10.07 10.42 43.04
N ASN A 519 9.29 9.37 42.80
CA ASN A 519 8.55 9.17 41.56
C ASN A 519 9.46 9.09 40.27
N ASP A 520 10.76 8.81 40.43
CA ASP A 520 11.68 8.78 39.31
C ASP A 520 11.29 7.69 38.31
N PHE A 521 10.73 6.55 38.77
CA PHE A 521 10.23 5.48 37.88
C PHE A 521 9.00 5.94 37.10
N ALA A 522 8.03 6.57 37.79
CA ALA A 522 6.81 7.03 37.13
C ALA A 522 7.10 8.12 36.08
N CYS A 523 8.01 9.07 36.42
CA CYS A 523 8.46 10.06 35.44
C CYS A 523 9.11 9.40 34.20
N TRP A 524 10.01 8.43 34.41
CA TRP A 524 10.65 7.73 33.29
C TRP A 524 9.64 6.93 32.45
N PHE A 525 8.69 6.25 33.08
CA PHE A 525 7.63 5.51 32.39
C PHE A 525 6.71 6.43 31.60
N ARG A 526 6.38 7.61 32.16
CA ARG A 526 5.54 8.60 31.47
C ARG A 526 6.26 9.31 30.35
N ASP A 527 7.43 9.89 30.64
CA ASP A 527 8.07 10.85 29.74
C ASP A 527 8.93 10.18 28.66
N ILE A 528 9.49 9.00 28.96
CA ILE A 528 10.41 8.31 28.06
C ILE A 528 9.81 7.04 27.46
N ILE A 529 9.17 6.20 28.30
CA ILE A 529 8.51 4.96 27.83
C ILE A 529 7.15 5.28 27.19
N ASN A 530 6.56 6.41 27.54
CA ASN A 530 5.27 6.88 27.04
C ASN A 530 4.10 5.94 27.42
N ASP A 531 4.15 5.37 28.64
CA ASP A 531 3.12 4.48 29.18
C ASP A 531 2.53 5.08 30.47
N GLU A 532 1.39 5.77 30.33
CA GLU A 532 0.68 6.40 31.44
C GLU A 532 0.13 5.38 32.44
N ASN A 533 -0.26 4.18 31.98
CA ASN A 533 -0.76 3.13 32.86
C ASN A 533 0.35 2.57 33.74
N LEU A 534 1.52 2.31 33.15
CA LEU A 534 2.70 1.85 33.89
C LEU A 534 3.20 2.94 34.87
N ALA A 535 3.16 4.20 34.46
CA ALA A 535 3.49 5.34 35.30
C ALA A 535 2.53 5.44 36.51
N ALA A 536 1.22 5.31 36.28
CA ALA A 536 0.21 5.33 37.35
C ALA A 536 0.38 4.17 38.34
N GLU A 537 0.71 2.95 37.86
CA GLU A 537 1.02 1.81 38.76
C GLU A 537 2.27 2.08 39.62
N ALA A 538 3.29 2.74 39.07
CA ALA A 538 4.49 3.13 39.83
C ALA A 538 4.19 4.25 40.85
N GLU A 539 3.34 5.22 40.52
CA GLU A 539 2.89 6.27 41.45
C GLU A 539 2.09 5.68 42.62
N LEU A 540 1.17 4.76 42.33
CA LEU A 540 0.43 4.07 43.41
C LEU A 540 1.37 3.35 44.36
N ALA A 541 2.38 2.64 43.82
CA ALA A 541 3.40 1.99 44.67
C ALA A 541 4.26 3.00 45.43
N ALA A 542 4.52 4.20 44.90
CA ALA A 542 5.26 5.26 45.58
C ALA A 542 4.48 5.93 46.70
N MET A 543 3.16 6.05 46.57
CA MET A 543 2.26 6.66 47.56
C MET A 543 2.00 5.77 48.80
N ASP A 544 2.11 4.45 48.65
CA ASP A 544 1.91 3.52 49.74
C ASP A 544 3.14 3.47 50.68
N ALA A 545 3.05 4.18 51.82
CA ALA A 545 4.14 4.31 52.76
C ALA A 545 4.54 2.98 53.42
N ASP A 546 3.61 2.04 53.54
CA ASP A 546 3.81 0.74 54.17
C ASP A 546 4.36 -0.32 53.23
N LEU A 547 4.44 0.00 51.93
CA LEU A 547 4.93 -0.93 50.92
C LEU A 547 6.46 -1.11 51.01
N THR A 548 6.87 -2.35 51.26
CA THR A 548 8.31 -2.70 51.32
C THR A 548 8.98 -2.66 49.96
N ALA A 549 10.31 -2.54 49.95
CA ALA A 549 11.10 -2.59 48.72
C ALA A 549 10.82 -3.86 47.91
N THR A 550 10.78 -5.00 48.58
CA THR A 550 10.54 -6.31 47.92
C THR A 550 9.16 -6.38 47.28
N LEU A 551 8.12 -5.88 47.93
CA LEU A 551 6.76 -5.90 47.38
C LEU A 551 6.61 -4.92 46.22
N SER A 552 7.14 -3.70 46.35
CA SER A 552 7.09 -2.70 45.29
C SER A 552 7.92 -3.11 44.05
N LYS A 553 9.10 -3.76 44.22
CA LYS A 553 9.87 -4.37 43.12
C LYS A 553 9.01 -5.40 42.40
N SER A 554 8.40 -6.33 43.15
CA SER A 554 7.58 -7.38 42.56
C SER A 554 6.38 -6.83 41.79
N GLN A 555 5.71 -5.78 42.30
CA GLN A 555 4.56 -5.14 41.65
C GLN A 555 4.98 -4.47 40.32
N ILE A 556 6.01 -3.63 40.34
CA ILE A 556 6.45 -2.89 39.16
C ILE A 556 7.04 -3.85 38.10
N VAL A 557 7.86 -4.83 38.52
CA VAL A 557 8.39 -5.86 37.60
C VAL A 557 7.27 -6.69 36.98
N ALA A 558 6.27 -7.10 37.77
CA ALA A 558 5.11 -7.82 37.26
C ALA A 558 4.28 -6.98 36.28
N ALA A 559 4.12 -5.69 36.53
CA ALA A 559 3.46 -4.76 35.62
C ALA A 559 4.20 -4.67 34.26
N ILE A 560 5.51 -4.51 34.30
CA ILE A 560 6.37 -4.50 33.10
C ILE A 560 6.28 -5.85 32.36
N GLN A 561 6.41 -6.97 33.09
CA GLN A 561 6.35 -8.31 32.50
C GLN A 561 5.00 -8.56 31.83
N ARG A 562 3.89 -8.24 32.49
CA ARG A 562 2.53 -8.39 31.95
C ARG A 562 2.33 -7.60 30.67
N ASN A 563 2.80 -6.35 30.63
CA ASN A 563 2.52 -5.42 29.55
C ASN A 563 3.52 -5.52 28.39
N TYR A 564 4.76 -5.95 28.62
CA TYR A 564 5.85 -5.87 27.65
C TYR A 564 6.52 -7.21 27.32
N ILE A 565 6.56 -8.19 28.25
CA ILE A 565 7.37 -9.40 28.09
C ILE A 565 6.51 -10.63 27.82
N LEU A 566 5.42 -10.86 28.56
CA LEU A 566 4.59 -12.07 28.41
C LEU A 566 3.79 -12.12 27.11
N LEU A 567 3.52 -10.97 26.47
CA LEU A 567 2.84 -10.91 25.19
C LEU A 567 3.76 -11.24 23.98
N SER A 568 5.08 -11.20 24.17
CA SER A 568 6.04 -11.59 23.13
C SER A 568 6.26 -13.11 23.07
N SER A 569 6.01 -13.84 24.15
CA SER A 569 6.23 -15.30 24.22
C SER A 569 5.05 -16.17 23.75
N SER A 570 3.88 -15.58 23.46
CA SER A 570 2.67 -16.35 23.09
C SER A 570 2.53 -16.68 21.59
N ARG A 571 3.57 -16.48 20.76
CA ARG A 571 3.54 -16.76 19.31
C ARG A 571 4.63 -17.73 18.82
N ILE A 572 5.14 -18.62 19.68
CA ILE A 572 5.90 -19.80 19.22
C ILE A 572 5.13 -21.05 19.62
N SER A 573 4.03 -21.32 18.94
CA SER A 573 3.48 -22.66 18.79
C SER A 573 3.42 -22.97 17.30
N VAL A 574 4.45 -23.64 16.82
CA VAL A 574 4.45 -24.38 15.54
C VAL A 574 3.37 -25.45 15.68
N PRO A 575 2.34 -25.54 14.82
CA PRO A 575 1.54 -26.75 14.75
C PRO A 575 2.41 -27.82 14.13
N GLY A 576 2.69 -28.86 14.92
CA GLY A 576 3.37 -30.05 14.50
C GLY A 576 2.64 -30.75 13.36
N ALA A 577 3.44 -31.35 12.51
CA ALA A 577 3.07 -32.26 11.47
C ALA A 577 2.10 -33.35 11.98
N MET A 578 0.99 -33.55 11.27
CA MET A 578 0.38 -34.85 10.94
C MET A 578 -0.36 -34.69 9.59
#